data_c072e086ef38363e55c8858964dc6e52
#
_entry.id   c072e086ef38363e55c8858964dc6e52
#
_cell.length_a   1.000
_cell.length_b   1.000
_cell.length_c   1.000
_cell.angle_alpha   90.00
_cell.angle_beta   90.00
_cell.angle_gamma   90.00
#
_symmetry.space_group_name_H-M   'P 1'
#
loop_
_entity.id
_entity.type
_entity.pdbx_description
1 polymer ?
#
loop_
_entity_poly.entity_id
_entity_poly.type
_entity_poly.pdbx_seq_one_letter_code
_entity_poly.pdbx_strand_id
1 'polypeptide(L)'
;MTEHTLVELHDVGLDFKSRRVLDQISFHVLPREILTIIGPNGAGKSCLLKVILGLYTPTRGTCKQRPGLKIGYMPQRLTVDTSLPLSVERFLTLANKGDARPLDDVLRRVGARSLRHSAVQSLSGGEFQRVLLARALLREPDLLVLDE
;
A
#
# COMPACT_ATOMS: atom_id res chain seq x y z
N MET A 1 -2.63 -23.01 -0.24
CA MET A 1 -2.23 -22.04 0.81
C MET A 1 -2.05 -22.79 2.12
N THR A 2 -0.90 -22.69 2.75
CA THR A 2 -0.74 -23.09 4.14
C THR A 2 -1.54 -22.12 5.03
N GLU A 3 -2.06 -22.60 6.17
CA GLU A 3 -2.97 -21.87 7.07
C GLU A 3 -2.46 -20.50 7.55
N HIS A 4 -1.17 -20.21 7.39
CA HIS A 4 -0.50 -18.99 7.83
C HIS A 4 -0.10 -18.02 6.71
N THR A 5 -0.24 -18.39 5.43
CA THR A 5 0.21 -17.55 4.31
C THR A 5 -0.73 -16.33 4.12
N LEU A 6 -0.17 -15.13 4.08
CA LEU A 6 -0.92 -13.91 3.80
C LEU A 6 -1.24 -13.75 2.32
N VAL A 7 -0.21 -13.92 1.47
CA VAL A 7 -0.31 -13.85 0.01
C VAL A 7 0.55 -14.93 -0.60
N GLU A 8 0.04 -15.59 -1.64
CA GLU A 8 0.75 -16.63 -2.40
C GLU A 8 0.68 -16.31 -3.89
N LEU A 9 1.83 -16.24 -4.54
CA LEU A 9 1.98 -16.10 -5.97
C LEU A 9 2.52 -17.42 -6.54
N HIS A 10 1.89 -17.90 -7.62
CA HIS A 10 2.33 -19.09 -8.33
C HIS A 10 2.39 -18.80 -9.84
N ASP A 11 3.60 -18.86 -10.41
CA ASP A 11 3.92 -18.62 -11.83
C ASP A 11 3.26 -17.36 -12.41
N VAL A 12 3.22 -16.30 -11.60
CA VAL A 12 2.58 -15.04 -11.98
C VAL A 12 3.32 -14.40 -13.12
N GLY A 13 2.59 -14.16 -14.21
CA GLY A 13 3.01 -13.34 -15.33
C GLY A 13 2.04 -12.17 -15.53
N LEU A 14 2.56 -11.04 -15.98
CA LEU A 14 1.76 -9.85 -16.33
C LEU A 14 2.26 -9.27 -17.64
N ASP A 15 1.37 -9.23 -18.62
CA ASP A 15 1.63 -8.65 -19.93
C ASP A 15 0.74 -7.43 -20.15
N PHE A 16 1.32 -6.34 -20.67
CA PHE A 16 0.58 -5.18 -21.18
C PHE A 16 0.75 -5.11 -22.71
N LYS A 17 -0.31 -5.38 -23.43
CA LYS A 17 -0.28 -5.50 -24.91
C LYS A 17 0.79 -6.51 -25.34
N SER A 18 1.88 -6.05 -25.98
CA SER A 18 2.99 -6.88 -26.44
C SER A 18 4.18 -6.92 -25.46
N ARG A 19 4.13 -6.18 -24.34
CA ARG A 19 5.24 -6.09 -23.39
C ARG A 19 4.98 -6.97 -22.17
N ARG A 20 5.86 -7.95 -21.97
CA ARG A 20 5.91 -8.71 -20.72
C ARG A 20 6.57 -7.87 -19.62
N VAL A 21 5.89 -7.74 -18.49
CA VAL A 21 6.35 -6.95 -17.34
C VAL A 21 6.72 -7.84 -16.16
N LEU A 22 5.95 -8.91 -15.94
CA LEU A 22 6.28 -9.93 -14.95
C LEU A 22 6.32 -11.30 -15.64
N ASP A 23 7.25 -12.14 -15.25
CA ASP A 23 7.41 -13.48 -15.81
C ASP A 23 7.76 -14.49 -14.73
N GLN A 24 6.92 -15.54 -14.60
CA GLN A 24 7.13 -16.69 -13.73
C GLN A 24 7.48 -16.35 -12.26
N ILE A 25 6.79 -15.36 -11.68
CA ILE A 25 7.03 -14.94 -10.31
C ILE A 25 6.29 -15.87 -9.36
N SER A 26 7.03 -16.56 -8.50
CA SER A 26 6.49 -17.46 -7.49
C SER A 26 7.15 -17.18 -6.14
N PHE A 27 6.35 -16.82 -5.14
CA PHE A 27 6.74 -16.70 -3.74
C PHE A 27 5.50 -16.60 -2.85
N HIS A 28 5.71 -16.60 -1.54
CA HIS A 28 4.65 -16.38 -0.55
C HIS A 28 5.10 -15.35 0.48
N VAL A 29 4.14 -14.69 1.10
CA VAL A 29 4.34 -13.72 2.18
C VAL A 29 3.74 -14.28 3.46
N LEU A 30 4.56 -14.38 4.50
CA LEU A 30 4.16 -14.89 5.81
C LEU A 30 3.90 -13.75 6.80
N PRO A 31 3.15 -13.99 7.89
CA PRO A 31 3.04 -13.04 8.98
C PRO A 31 4.40 -12.74 9.62
N ARG A 32 4.61 -11.48 10.01
CA ARG A 32 5.84 -11.00 10.67
C ARG A 32 7.11 -11.12 9.81
N GLU A 33 6.95 -11.27 8.51
CA GLU A 33 8.04 -11.28 7.55
C GLU A 33 8.22 -9.88 6.94
N ILE A 34 9.47 -9.54 6.62
CA ILE A 34 9.81 -8.36 5.81
C ILE A 34 10.34 -8.88 4.48
N LEU A 35 9.57 -8.65 3.41
CA LEU A 35 9.97 -8.99 2.06
C LEU A 35 10.36 -7.73 1.31
N THR A 36 11.57 -7.70 0.74
CA THR A 36 12.06 -6.58 -0.05
C THR A 36 12.15 -6.96 -1.52
N ILE A 37 11.54 -6.15 -2.40
CA ILE A 37 11.59 -6.32 -3.84
C ILE A 37 12.62 -5.33 -4.41
N ILE A 38 13.73 -5.86 -4.94
CA ILE A 38 14.85 -5.08 -5.46
C ILE A 38 14.92 -5.24 -6.98
N GLY A 39 15.30 -4.17 -7.67
CA GLY A 39 15.50 -4.19 -9.12
C GLY A 39 15.56 -2.77 -9.71
N PRO A 40 16.00 -2.63 -10.97
CA PRO A 40 16.09 -1.34 -11.65
C PRO A 40 14.73 -0.69 -11.87
N ASN A 41 14.74 0.60 -12.23
CA ASN A 41 13.51 1.30 -12.61
C ASN A 41 12.92 0.65 -13.88
N GLY A 42 11.59 0.47 -13.88
CA GLY A 42 10.91 -0.20 -14.98
C GLY A 42 10.93 -1.74 -14.93
N ALA A 43 11.54 -2.36 -13.92
CA ALA A 43 11.57 -3.83 -13.75
C ALA A 43 10.22 -4.46 -13.34
N GLY A 44 9.16 -3.67 -13.19
CA GLY A 44 7.84 -4.19 -12.84
C GLY A 44 7.54 -4.24 -11.33
N LYS A 45 8.40 -3.70 -10.45
CA LYS A 45 8.20 -3.72 -8.99
C LYS A 45 6.81 -3.23 -8.57
N SER A 46 6.42 -2.02 -8.98
CA SER A 46 5.09 -1.46 -8.66
C SER A 46 3.94 -2.25 -9.32
N CYS A 47 4.20 -2.91 -10.47
CA CYS A 47 3.21 -3.80 -11.08
C CYS A 47 3.00 -5.06 -10.24
N LEU A 48 4.08 -5.64 -9.70
CA LEU A 48 4.02 -6.79 -8.80
C LEU A 48 3.27 -6.41 -7.51
N LEU A 49 3.56 -5.25 -6.92
CA LEU A 49 2.81 -4.76 -5.75
C LEU A 49 1.32 -4.59 -6.07
N LYS A 50 0.97 -4.08 -7.26
CA LYS A 50 -0.44 -3.95 -7.68
C LYS A 50 -1.13 -5.30 -7.90
N VAL A 51 -0.40 -6.34 -8.32
CA VAL A 51 -0.92 -7.72 -8.36
C VAL A 51 -1.16 -8.23 -6.93
N ILE A 52 -0.21 -8.03 -6.03
CA ILE A 52 -0.35 -8.40 -4.60
C ILE A 52 -1.55 -7.69 -3.96
N LEU A 53 -1.80 -6.43 -4.31
CA LEU A 53 -2.93 -5.63 -3.83
C LEU A 53 -4.28 -6.04 -4.46
N GLY A 54 -4.28 -6.90 -5.49
CA GLY A 54 -5.48 -7.25 -6.25
C GLY A 54 -5.97 -6.14 -7.19
N LEU A 55 -5.14 -5.11 -7.44
CA LEU A 55 -5.44 -4.02 -8.37
C LEU A 55 -5.19 -4.43 -9.83
N TYR A 56 -4.31 -5.40 -10.05
CA TYR A 56 -4.06 -6.01 -11.35
C TYR A 56 -4.32 -7.51 -11.27
N THR A 57 -5.02 -8.03 -12.26
CA THR A 57 -5.18 -9.47 -12.44
C THR A 57 -3.99 -9.98 -13.27
N PRO A 58 -3.24 -10.99 -12.81
CA PRO A 58 -2.16 -11.56 -13.59
C PRO A 58 -2.70 -12.16 -14.90
N THR A 59 -1.92 -12.05 -16.00
CA THR A 59 -2.26 -12.65 -17.29
C THR A 59 -1.97 -14.15 -17.32
N ARG A 60 -1.07 -14.60 -16.43
CA ARG A 60 -0.70 -16.02 -16.25
C ARG A 60 -0.45 -16.28 -14.77
N GLY A 61 -0.62 -17.53 -14.36
CA GLY A 61 -0.46 -17.95 -12.97
C GLY A 61 -1.57 -17.44 -12.06
N THR A 62 -1.33 -17.44 -10.77
CA THR A 62 -2.32 -17.03 -9.76
C THR A 62 -1.69 -16.24 -8.63
N CYS A 63 -2.41 -15.23 -8.14
CA CYS A 63 -2.12 -14.54 -6.91
C CYS A 63 -3.30 -14.71 -5.96
N LYS A 64 -3.08 -15.35 -4.82
CA LYS A 64 -4.11 -15.61 -3.82
C LYS A 64 -3.80 -14.86 -2.54
N GLN A 65 -4.79 -14.16 -2.01
CA GLN A 65 -4.73 -13.50 -0.71
C GLN A 65 -5.51 -14.34 0.32
N ARG A 66 -5.08 -14.30 1.58
CA ARG A 66 -5.85 -14.87 2.69
C ARG A 66 -7.23 -14.20 2.75
N PRO A 67 -8.33 -14.96 2.91
CA PRO A 67 -9.65 -14.35 3.11
C PRO A 67 -9.66 -13.36 4.28
N GLY A 68 -10.23 -12.18 4.05
CA GLY A 68 -10.30 -11.12 5.07
C GLY A 68 -8.96 -10.39 5.35
N LEU A 69 -7.91 -10.62 4.55
CA LEU A 69 -6.62 -9.93 4.70
C LEU A 69 -6.78 -8.42 4.60
N LYS A 70 -6.39 -7.72 5.65
CA LYS A 70 -6.34 -6.26 5.67
C LYS A 70 -4.99 -5.78 5.15
N ILE A 71 -4.98 -5.08 4.02
CA ILE A 71 -3.74 -4.54 3.43
C ILE A 71 -3.72 -3.03 3.59
N GLY A 72 -2.64 -2.52 4.18
CA GLY A 72 -2.28 -1.10 4.16
C GLY A 72 -1.35 -0.83 2.98
N TYR A 73 -1.67 0.16 2.16
CA TYR A 73 -0.85 0.51 1.01
C TYR A 73 -0.40 1.96 1.05
N MET A 74 0.88 2.16 0.91
CA MET A 74 1.51 3.46 0.73
C MET A 74 2.10 3.52 -0.68
N PRO A 75 1.48 4.29 -1.60
CA PRO A 75 1.96 4.43 -2.98
C PRO A 75 3.19 5.34 -3.03
N GLN A 76 4.05 5.13 -4.03
CA GLN A 76 5.22 5.98 -4.32
C GLN A 76 4.83 7.45 -4.51
N ARG A 77 3.71 7.70 -5.20
CA ARG A 77 3.17 9.04 -5.43
C ARG A 77 1.66 9.02 -5.25
N LEU A 78 1.17 9.97 -4.52
CA LEU A 78 -0.24 10.30 -4.44
C LEU A 78 -0.40 11.79 -4.71
N THR A 79 -1.04 12.13 -5.81
CA THR A 79 -1.36 13.53 -6.12
C THR A 79 -2.70 13.87 -5.46
N VAL A 80 -2.69 14.88 -4.61
CA VAL A 80 -3.90 15.48 -4.05
C VAL A 80 -4.16 16.75 -4.84
N ASP A 81 -5.39 16.91 -5.33
CA ASP A 81 -5.78 18.11 -6.05
C ASP A 81 -5.62 19.33 -5.13
N THR A 82 -4.78 20.29 -5.56
CA THR A 82 -4.46 21.48 -4.79
C THR A 82 -5.65 22.42 -4.64
N SER A 83 -6.68 22.29 -5.45
CA SER A 83 -7.92 23.07 -5.35
C SER A 83 -8.81 22.64 -4.17
N LEU A 84 -8.60 21.43 -3.62
CA LEU A 84 -9.38 20.90 -2.50
C LEU A 84 -8.75 21.33 -1.17
N PRO A 85 -9.41 22.14 -0.34
CA PRO A 85 -8.90 22.55 0.98
C PRO A 85 -9.04 21.38 1.97
N LEU A 86 -8.15 20.39 1.91
CA LEU A 86 -8.16 19.21 2.76
C LEU A 86 -7.16 19.38 3.91
N SER A 87 -7.64 19.30 5.16
CA SER A 87 -6.77 19.06 6.30
C SER A 87 -6.31 17.61 6.33
N VAL A 88 -5.19 17.33 7.00
CA VAL A 88 -4.69 15.96 7.24
C VAL A 88 -5.77 15.09 7.88
N GLU A 89 -6.46 15.60 8.89
CA GLU A 89 -7.57 14.90 9.54
C GLU A 89 -8.64 14.49 8.52
N ARG A 90 -9.09 15.42 7.69
CA ARG A 90 -10.11 15.15 6.68
C ARG A 90 -9.64 14.16 5.63
N PHE A 91 -8.40 14.32 5.16
CA PHE A 91 -7.77 13.39 4.22
C PHE A 91 -7.74 11.95 4.75
N LEU A 92 -7.38 11.77 6.01
CA LEU A 92 -7.30 10.46 6.65
C LEU A 92 -8.68 9.87 6.93
N THR A 93 -9.65 10.67 7.35
CA THR A 93 -11.02 10.19 7.62
C THR A 93 -11.78 9.82 6.34
N LEU A 94 -11.56 10.51 5.23
CA LEU A 94 -12.15 10.14 3.93
C LEU A 94 -11.72 8.76 3.44
N ALA A 95 -10.49 8.35 3.75
CA ALA A 95 -9.97 7.05 3.38
C ALA A 95 -10.48 5.91 4.26
N ASN A 96 -11.19 6.23 5.34
CA ASN A 96 -11.49 5.28 6.39
C ASN A 96 -12.99 5.21 6.67
N LYS A 97 -13.65 4.28 5.99
CA LYS A 97 -15.06 3.95 6.23
C LYS A 97 -15.11 2.69 7.12
N GLY A 98 -15.26 2.84 8.43
CA GLY A 98 -15.42 1.71 9.36
C GLY A 98 -14.59 1.81 10.64
N ASP A 99 -14.45 0.70 11.34
CA ASP A 99 -13.67 0.57 12.58
C ASP A 99 -12.20 0.84 12.32
N ALA A 100 -11.76 2.01 12.74
CA ALA A 100 -10.38 2.45 12.62
C ALA A 100 -9.82 2.75 14.00
N ARG A 101 -8.51 2.65 14.12
CA ARG A 101 -7.81 3.18 15.29
C ARG A 101 -8.11 4.66 15.49
N PRO A 102 -8.11 5.15 16.75
CA PRO A 102 -8.15 6.57 17.02
C PRO A 102 -7.07 7.30 16.21
N LEU A 103 -7.48 8.29 15.45
CA LEU A 103 -6.61 9.02 14.52
C LEU A 103 -5.35 9.58 15.21
N ASP A 104 -5.53 10.08 16.43
CA ASP A 104 -4.43 10.62 17.25
C ASP A 104 -3.35 9.60 17.55
N ASP A 105 -3.73 8.35 17.81
CA ASP A 105 -2.76 7.28 18.11
C ASP A 105 -1.93 6.93 16.89
N VAL A 106 -2.58 6.84 15.72
CA VAL A 106 -1.87 6.57 14.47
C VAL A 106 -0.94 7.72 14.10
N LEU A 107 -1.42 8.98 14.19
CA LEU A 107 -0.60 10.15 13.91
C LEU A 107 0.60 10.26 14.87
N ARG A 108 0.43 9.89 16.16
CA ARG A 108 1.52 9.85 17.14
C ARG A 108 2.57 8.81 16.73
N ARG A 109 2.15 7.61 16.34
CA ARG A 109 3.06 6.52 15.93
C ARG A 109 3.94 6.88 14.75
N VAL A 110 3.44 7.67 13.80
CA VAL A 110 4.21 8.11 12.63
C VAL A 110 4.90 9.46 12.84
N GLY A 111 4.82 10.07 14.03
CA GLY A 111 5.42 11.38 14.32
C GLY A 111 4.76 12.54 13.57
N ALA A 112 3.46 12.47 13.29
CA ALA A 112 2.71 13.46 12.51
C ALA A 112 1.54 14.10 13.29
N ARG A 113 1.50 13.96 14.63
CA ARG A 113 0.37 14.46 15.44
C ARG A 113 0.17 15.97 15.31
N SER A 114 1.24 16.76 15.27
CA SER A 114 1.19 18.21 15.11
C SER A 114 0.60 18.65 13.77
N LEU A 115 0.60 17.76 12.77
CA LEU A 115 0.12 18.05 11.41
C LEU A 115 -1.39 17.82 11.25
N ARG A 116 -2.09 17.34 12.27
CA ARG A 116 -3.50 16.93 12.20
C ARG A 116 -4.40 17.94 11.51
N HIS A 117 -4.24 19.21 11.85
CA HIS A 117 -5.06 20.32 11.32
C HIS A 117 -4.41 21.09 10.18
N SER A 118 -3.18 20.73 9.79
CA SER A 118 -2.49 21.34 8.66
C SER A 118 -3.16 21.01 7.34
N ALA A 119 -3.11 21.93 6.38
CA ALA A 119 -3.54 21.66 5.02
C ALA A 119 -2.59 20.64 4.36
N VAL A 120 -3.13 19.62 3.67
CA VAL A 120 -2.31 18.61 3.02
C VAL A 120 -1.34 19.21 2.00
N GLN A 121 -1.77 20.29 1.32
CA GLN A 121 -0.97 20.99 0.31
C GLN A 121 0.22 21.75 0.88
N SER A 122 0.20 22.09 2.17
CA SER A 122 1.28 22.83 2.85
C SER A 122 2.37 21.92 3.43
N LEU A 123 2.19 20.60 3.34
CA LEU A 123 3.13 19.64 3.91
C LEU A 123 4.40 19.53 3.06
N SER A 124 5.55 19.43 3.72
CA SER A 124 6.78 18.99 3.07
C SER A 124 6.64 17.54 2.60
N GLY A 125 7.51 17.11 1.67
CA GLY A 125 7.48 15.73 1.17
C GLY A 125 7.56 14.67 2.27
N GLY A 126 8.45 14.87 3.25
CA GLY A 126 8.60 13.95 4.38
C GLY A 126 7.39 13.96 5.33
N GLU A 127 6.76 15.10 5.54
CA GLU A 127 5.51 15.19 6.32
C GLU A 127 4.37 14.50 5.60
N PHE A 128 4.25 14.70 4.30
CA PHE A 128 3.24 14.02 3.50
C PHE A 128 3.44 12.50 3.49
N GLN A 129 4.68 12.01 3.41
CA GLN A 129 4.96 10.59 3.53
C GLN A 129 4.54 10.00 4.89
N ARG A 130 4.79 10.71 6.00
CA ARG A 130 4.30 10.28 7.32
C ARG A 130 2.77 10.23 7.37
N VAL A 131 2.09 11.17 6.73
CA VAL A 131 0.63 11.17 6.61
C VAL A 131 0.12 10.00 5.76
N LEU A 132 0.80 9.67 4.66
CA LEU A 132 0.48 8.49 3.84
C LEU A 132 0.67 7.19 4.62
N LEU A 133 1.74 7.10 5.40
CA LEU A 133 1.97 5.95 6.28
C LEU A 133 0.87 5.85 7.35
N ALA A 134 0.47 6.98 7.96
CA ALA A 134 -0.67 7.00 8.88
C ALA A 134 -1.94 6.44 8.22
N ARG A 135 -2.22 6.87 6.98
CA ARG A 135 -3.37 6.39 6.20
C ARG A 135 -3.33 4.86 6.00
N ALA A 136 -2.17 4.31 5.68
CA ALA A 136 -2.00 2.88 5.52
C ALA A 136 -2.22 2.09 6.82
N LEU A 137 -1.84 2.67 7.97
CA LEU A 137 -1.93 2.04 9.29
C LEU A 137 -3.30 2.16 9.97
N LEU A 138 -4.17 3.08 9.53
CA LEU A 138 -5.47 3.35 10.17
C LEU A 138 -6.36 2.12 10.29
N ARG A 139 -6.29 1.19 9.34
CA ARG A 139 -7.12 -0.02 9.30
C ARG A 139 -6.50 -1.22 10.02
N GLU A 140 -5.41 -1.03 10.76
CA GLU A 140 -4.68 -2.13 11.40
C GLU A 140 -4.37 -3.27 10.40
N PRO A 141 -3.55 -2.99 9.39
CA PRO A 141 -3.30 -3.97 8.35
C PRO A 141 -2.52 -5.17 8.86
N ASP A 142 -2.87 -6.36 8.35
CA ASP A 142 -2.08 -7.59 8.52
C ASP A 142 -0.82 -7.57 7.64
N LEU A 143 -0.90 -6.88 6.50
CA LEU A 143 0.19 -6.68 5.52
C LEU A 143 0.30 -5.20 5.18
N LEU A 144 1.50 -4.64 5.35
CA LEU A 144 1.82 -3.28 4.92
C LEU A 144 2.66 -3.36 3.63
N VAL A 145 2.18 -2.70 2.57
CA VAL A 145 2.86 -2.61 1.28
C VAL A 145 3.33 -1.18 1.08
N LEU A 146 4.66 -1.02 0.91
CA LEU A 146 5.31 0.27 0.67
C LEU A 146 5.89 0.27 -0.75
N ASP A 147 5.48 1.22 -1.58
CA ASP A 147 5.99 1.42 -2.94
C ASP A 147 6.80 2.71 -2.93
N GLU A 148 8.12 2.60 -3.07
CA GLU A 148 9.04 3.74 -3.08
C GLU A 148 9.09 4.46 -4.43
#